data_9a4eaf42790b588a48f70efb1752edf5
#
_entry.id   9a4eaf42790b588a48f70efb1752edf5
#
_cell.length_a   1.000
_cell.length_b   1.000
_cell.length_c   1.000
_cell.angle_alpha   90.00
_cell.angle_beta   90.00
_cell.angle_gamma   90.00
#
_symmetry.space_group_name_H-M   'P 1'
#
loop_
_entity.id
_entity.type
_entity.pdbx_description
1 polymer ?
#
loop_
_entity_poly.entity_id
_entity_poly.type
_entity_poly.pdbx_seq_one_letter_code
_entity_poly.pdbx_strand_id
1 'polypeptide(L)'
;FSINGTSINSTLYKGKSREFNFLVDEPNELGGQDLGANPVEYLLAAYAGCLNVVINIVAKEQNIKIDEIKINIDGDVDPSKLLGISDKNRAGFQSLNVDIDFKTNESKEKIDLLFNDVKQRCPINDNLSNPLPIDYDIKTTASEAVANA
;
A
#
# COMPACT_ATOMS: atom_id res chain seq x y z
N PHE A 1 -14.95 -3.14 -3.94
CA PHE A 1 -13.64 -3.80 -3.90
C PHE A 1 -13.51 -4.60 -2.63
N SER A 2 -12.93 -5.79 -2.68
CA SER A 2 -12.82 -6.68 -1.53
C SER A 2 -11.55 -7.51 -1.59
N ILE A 3 -11.09 -7.89 -0.42
CA ILE A 3 -10.06 -8.88 -0.21
C ILE A 3 -10.58 -9.88 0.82
N ASN A 4 -10.29 -11.17 0.61
CA ASN A 4 -10.55 -12.23 1.58
C ASN A 4 -9.26 -13.01 1.78
N GLY A 5 -9.06 -13.56 2.96
CA GLY A 5 -7.88 -14.38 3.19
C GLY A 5 -7.83 -14.98 4.58
N THR A 6 -6.77 -15.72 4.82
CA THR A 6 -6.58 -16.49 6.04
C THR A 6 -5.14 -16.34 6.53
N SER A 7 -4.97 -16.23 7.83
CA SER A 7 -3.67 -16.37 8.48
C SER A 7 -3.23 -17.84 8.40
N ILE A 8 -2.02 -18.06 7.90
CA ILE A 8 -1.42 -19.40 7.78
C ILE A 8 -0.56 -19.71 9.01
N ASN A 9 0.16 -18.70 9.47
CA ASN A 9 0.95 -18.74 10.71
C ASN A 9 0.99 -17.34 11.33
N SER A 10 1.93 -17.09 12.24
CA SER A 10 2.05 -15.81 12.96
C SER A 10 2.31 -14.59 12.07
N THR A 11 2.91 -14.76 10.89
CA THR A 11 3.30 -13.69 9.98
C THR A 11 2.70 -13.83 8.59
N LEU A 12 2.56 -15.06 8.10
CA LEU A 12 2.10 -15.35 6.75
C LEU A 12 0.58 -15.27 6.63
N TYR A 13 0.12 -14.34 5.81
CA TYR A 13 -1.28 -14.21 5.40
C TYR A 13 -1.42 -14.54 3.91
N LYS A 14 -2.37 -15.40 3.57
CA LYS A 14 -2.75 -15.71 2.19
C LYS A 14 -4.05 -15.01 1.84
N GLY A 15 -3.97 -14.09 0.90
CA GLY A 15 -5.11 -13.28 0.44
C GLY A 15 -5.52 -13.59 -0.99
N LYS A 16 -6.77 -13.26 -1.32
CA LYS A 16 -7.33 -13.32 -2.66
C LYS A 16 -8.21 -12.08 -2.91
N SER A 17 -8.03 -11.47 -4.07
CA SER A 17 -8.93 -10.46 -4.63
C SER A 17 -9.26 -10.83 -6.06
N ARG A 18 -10.55 -11.03 -6.38
CA ARG A 18 -10.97 -11.59 -7.68
C ARG A 18 -10.22 -12.90 -7.97
N GLU A 19 -9.50 -13.00 -9.08
CA GLU A 19 -8.70 -14.17 -9.48
C GLU A 19 -7.23 -14.09 -9.02
N PHE A 20 -6.82 -12.98 -8.41
CA PHE A 20 -5.43 -12.77 -7.98
C PHE A 20 -5.21 -13.26 -6.56
N ASN A 21 -4.20 -14.09 -6.38
CA ASN A 21 -3.73 -14.54 -5.07
C ASN A 21 -2.45 -13.78 -4.72
N PHE A 22 -2.25 -13.49 -3.44
CA PHE A 22 -1.04 -12.88 -2.92
C PHE A 22 -0.71 -13.41 -1.54
N LEU A 23 0.57 -13.39 -1.25
CA LEU A 23 1.12 -13.71 0.06
C LEU A 23 1.62 -12.39 0.67
N VAL A 24 1.32 -12.21 1.94
CA VAL A 24 1.86 -11.13 2.75
C VAL A 24 2.62 -11.79 3.88
N ASP A 25 3.90 -11.52 4.01
CA ASP A 25 4.74 -12.13 5.04
C ASP A 25 5.73 -11.09 5.57
N GLU A 26 6.35 -11.38 6.68
CA GLU A 26 7.42 -10.54 7.22
C GLU A 26 8.79 -11.11 6.81
N PRO A 27 9.83 -10.28 6.73
CA PRO A 27 11.19 -10.76 6.57
C PRO A 27 11.66 -11.58 7.76
N ASN A 28 12.73 -12.36 7.58
CA ASN A 28 13.24 -13.26 8.60
C ASN A 28 13.60 -12.55 9.93
N GLU A 29 14.08 -11.31 9.83
CA GLU A 29 14.45 -10.47 10.98
C GLU A 29 13.25 -10.10 11.86
N LEU A 30 12.05 -10.12 11.29
CA LEU A 30 10.78 -9.88 11.98
C LEU A 30 10.00 -11.18 12.26
N GLY A 31 10.64 -12.34 12.11
CA GLY A 31 10.09 -13.65 12.42
C GLY A 31 9.27 -14.29 11.31
N GLY A 32 9.30 -13.74 10.10
CA GLY A 32 8.69 -14.30 8.90
C GLY A 32 9.57 -15.30 8.17
N GLN A 33 9.13 -15.68 6.98
CA GLN A 33 9.84 -16.58 6.05
C GLN A 33 10.17 -15.89 4.72
N ASP A 34 9.86 -14.59 4.60
CA ASP A 34 10.10 -13.78 3.40
C ASP A 34 9.46 -14.39 2.12
N LEU A 35 8.23 -14.91 2.25
CA LEU A 35 7.49 -15.54 1.16
C LEU A 35 6.68 -14.55 0.31
N GLY A 36 6.61 -13.31 0.71
CA GLY A 36 5.93 -12.22 0.02
C GLY A 36 6.31 -10.88 0.59
N ALA A 37 6.01 -9.81 -0.13
CA ALA A 37 6.20 -8.46 0.38
C ALA A 37 5.42 -8.27 1.69
N ASN A 38 5.97 -7.46 2.60
CA ASN A 38 5.32 -7.19 3.88
C ASN A 38 4.13 -6.21 3.73
N PRO A 39 3.29 -6.04 4.77
CA PRO A 39 2.09 -5.21 4.67
C PRO A 39 2.36 -3.76 4.25
N VAL A 40 3.44 -3.15 4.74
CA VAL A 40 3.75 -1.74 4.41
C VAL A 40 4.31 -1.60 3.01
N GLU A 41 5.06 -2.58 2.50
CA GLU A 41 5.52 -2.63 1.10
C GLU A 41 4.34 -2.78 0.13
N TYR A 42 3.33 -3.57 0.46
CA TYR A 42 2.08 -3.66 -0.32
C TYR A 42 1.35 -2.32 -0.37
N LEU A 43 1.35 -1.53 0.71
CA LEU A 43 0.77 -0.20 0.72
C LEU A 43 1.51 0.74 -0.24
N LEU A 44 2.85 0.72 -0.24
CA LEU A 44 3.66 1.50 -1.19
C LEU A 44 3.43 1.05 -2.63
N ALA A 45 3.37 -0.26 -2.88
CA ALA A 45 3.08 -0.82 -4.21
C ALA A 45 1.68 -0.41 -4.71
N ALA A 46 0.66 -0.45 -3.84
CA ALA A 46 -0.68 0.01 -4.17
C ALA A 46 -0.68 1.51 -4.53
N TYR A 47 0.08 2.32 -3.81
CA TYR A 47 0.19 3.75 -4.09
C TYR A 47 0.89 4.01 -5.43
N ALA A 48 2.02 3.37 -5.69
CA ALA A 48 2.72 3.47 -6.97
C ALA A 48 1.82 3.05 -8.16
N GLY A 49 1.13 1.92 -8.02
CA GLY A 49 0.17 1.44 -9.03
C GLY A 49 -0.98 2.42 -9.28
N CYS A 50 -1.51 3.04 -8.21
CA CYS A 50 -2.55 4.04 -8.33
C CYS A 50 -2.05 5.30 -9.05
N LEU A 51 -0.88 5.82 -8.67
CA LEU A 51 -0.26 6.96 -9.35
C LEU A 51 -0.05 6.67 -10.83
N ASN A 52 0.50 5.50 -11.19
CA ASN A 52 0.67 5.10 -12.59
C ASN A 52 -0.63 5.17 -13.38
N VAL A 53 -1.72 4.63 -12.83
CA VAL A 53 -3.03 4.64 -13.52
C VAL A 53 -3.56 6.07 -13.68
N VAL A 54 -3.54 6.87 -12.61
CA VAL A 54 -4.10 8.23 -12.63
C VAL A 54 -3.27 9.17 -13.50
N ILE A 55 -1.93 9.06 -13.48
CA ILE A 55 -1.04 9.81 -14.37
C ILE A 55 -1.43 9.57 -15.85
N ASN A 56 -1.59 8.30 -16.24
CA ASN A 56 -1.94 7.96 -17.63
C ASN A 56 -3.34 8.45 -18.02
N ILE A 57 -4.31 8.43 -17.09
CA ILE A 57 -5.65 8.98 -17.34
C ILE A 57 -5.58 10.49 -17.59
N VAL A 58 -4.93 11.24 -16.68
CA VAL A 58 -4.83 12.69 -16.76
C VAL A 58 -4.01 13.12 -17.97
N ALA A 59 -2.90 12.44 -18.26
CA ALA A 59 -2.06 12.71 -19.42
C ALA A 59 -2.87 12.56 -20.73
N LYS A 60 -3.67 11.50 -20.83
CA LYS A 60 -4.54 11.30 -21.99
C LYS A 60 -5.58 12.40 -22.13
N GLU A 61 -6.24 12.82 -21.05
CA GLU A 61 -7.24 13.90 -21.05
C GLU A 61 -6.63 15.24 -21.48
N GLN A 62 -5.39 15.52 -21.06
CA GLN A 62 -4.68 16.76 -21.34
C GLN A 62 -3.84 16.71 -22.63
N ASN A 63 -3.91 15.61 -23.40
CA ASN A 63 -3.10 15.38 -24.61
C ASN A 63 -1.58 15.53 -24.33
N ILE A 64 -1.11 15.04 -23.20
CA ILE A 64 0.29 15.02 -22.79
C ILE A 64 0.87 13.66 -23.19
N LYS A 65 1.96 13.69 -23.96
CA LYS A 65 2.68 12.46 -24.35
C LYS A 65 3.77 12.17 -23.35
N ILE A 66 3.69 11.01 -22.73
CA ILE A 66 4.71 10.48 -21.82
C ILE A 66 5.24 9.18 -22.41
N ASP A 67 6.55 9.08 -22.61
CA ASP A 67 7.20 7.89 -23.18
C ASP A 67 7.51 6.82 -22.12
N GLU A 68 7.87 7.25 -20.90
CA GLU A 68 8.17 6.36 -19.76
C GLU A 68 7.85 7.08 -18.44
N ILE A 69 7.41 6.33 -17.45
CA ILE A 69 7.21 6.79 -16.06
C ILE A 69 7.97 5.84 -15.15
N LYS A 70 8.85 6.38 -14.31
CA LYS A 70 9.44 5.62 -13.20
C LYS A 70 8.92 6.20 -11.90
N ILE A 71 8.47 5.34 -11.01
CA ILE A 71 7.89 5.73 -9.71
C ILE A 71 8.64 4.98 -8.63
N ASN A 72 9.31 5.71 -7.75
CA ASN A 72 9.93 5.18 -6.54
C ASN A 72 9.23 5.79 -5.34
N ILE A 73 8.89 4.97 -4.37
CA ILE A 73 8.25 5.42 -3.13
C ILE A 73 8.97 4.75 -1.98
N ASP A 74 9.46 5.55 -1.06
CA ASP A 74 10.02 5.12 0.20
C ASP A 74 9.35 5.81 1.38
N GLY A 75 9.47 5.20 2.54
CA GLY A 75 8.89 5.74 3.76
C GLY A 75 9.45 5.07 5.00
N ASP A 76 9.44 5.82 6.10
CA ASP A 76 9.96 5.40 7.37
C ASP A 76 8.84 4.98 8.33
N VAL A 77 8.99 3.82 8.94
CA VAL A 77 8.13 3.30 10.02
C VAL A 77 8.95 3.15 11.29
N ASP A 78 8.44 3.70 12.38
CA ASP A 78 8.97 3.41 13.71
C ASP A 78 8.23 2.19 14.29
N PRO A 79 8.89 1.03 14.47
CA PRO A 79 8.23 -0.17 14.95
C PRO A 79 7.91 -0.14 16.44
N SER A 80 8.34 0.86 17.18
CA SER A 80 8.20 0.91 18.66
C SER A 80 6.75 0.80 19.13
N LYS A 81 5.79 1.40 18.39
CA LYS A 81 4.37 1.30 18.75
C LYS A 81 3.79 -0.06 18.39
N LEU A 82 4.15 -0.63 17.26
CA LEU A 82 3.76 -1.98 16.85
C LEU A 82 4.22 -3.02 17.90
N LEU A 83 5.44 -2.86 18.41
CA LEU A 83 6.05 -3.76 19.40
C LEU A 83 5.63 -3.47 20.85
N GLY A 84 4.76 -2.48 21.08
CA GLY A 84 4.33 -2.11 22.44
C GLY A 84 5.44 -1.49 23.33
N ILE A 85 6.50 -0.96 22.72
CA ILE A 85 7.66 -0.37 23.43
C ILE A 85 7.41 1.09 23.77
N SER A 86 6.79 1.84 22.86
CA SER A 86 6.57 3.29 23.01
C SER A 86 5.36 3.77 22.23
N ASP A 87 4.61 4.71 22.82
CA ASP A 87 3.49 5.42 22.18
C ASP A 87 3.87 6.79 21.62
N LYS A 88 5.16 7.14 21.62
CA LYS A 88 5.63 8.49 21.24
C LYS A 88 5.30 8.81 19.78
N ASN A 89 5.49 7.85 18.89
CA ASN A 89 5.26 8.00 17.45
C ASN A 89 3.98 7.24 17.03
N ARG A 90 3.41 7.63 15.88
CA ARG A 90 2.29 6.90 15.28
C ARG A 90 2.75 5.52 14.80
N ALA A 91 1.83 4.55 14.69
CA ALA A 91 2.15 3.18 14.25
C ALA A 91 2.47 3.05 12.76
N GLY A 92 1.89 3.93 11.92
CA GLY A 92 2.09 3.92 10.47
C GLY A 92 3.33 4.72 10.04
N PHE A 93 3.48 4.89 8.74
CA PHE A 93 4.55 5.72 8.17
C PHE A 93 4.62 7.10 8.83
N GLN A 94 5.83 7.53 9.15
CA GLN A 94 6.10 8.88 9.66
C GLN A 94 6.08 9.89 8.52
N SER A 95 6.62 9.50 7.36
CA SER A 95 6.63 10.24 6.10
C SER A 95 6.71 9.27 4.92
N LEU A 96 6.30 9.74 3.75
CA LEU A 96 6.52 9.09 2.47
C LEU A 96 7.24 10.08 1.56
N ASN A 97 8.25 9.59 0.85
CA ASN A 97 8.88 10.29 -0.26
C ASN A 97 8.47 9.62 -1.58
N VAL A 98 8.06 10.42 -2.56
CA VAL A 98 7.58 9.94 -3.85
C VAL A 98 8.40 10.61 -4.95
N ASP A 99 9.27 9.85 -5.60
CA ASP A 99 10.06 10.30 -6.72
C ASP A 99 9.46 9.76 -8.03
N ILE A 100 9.16 10.66 -8.97
CA ILE A 100 8.61 10.30 -10.26
C ILE A 100 9.43 10.93 -11.38
N ASP A 101 10.03 10.08 -12.20
CA ASP A 101 10.74 10.48 -13.40
C ASP A 101 9.85 10.31 -14.63
N PHE A 102 9.63 11.39 -15.36
CA PHE A 102 8.89 11.42 -16.62
C PHE A 102 9.86 11.54 -17.80
N LYS A 103 9.86 10.55 -18.69
CA LYS A 103 10.49 10.68 -20.01
C LYS A 103 9.47 11.27 -20.98
N THR A 104 9.63 12.54 -21.29
CA THR A 104 8.70 13.31 -22.13
C THR A 104 9.42 14.50 -22.78
N ASN A 105 8.83 15.02 -23.86
CA ASN A 105 9.26 16.29 -24.48
C ASN A 105 8.42 17.49 -23.98
N GLU A 106 7.51 17.29 -23.06
CA GLU A 106 6.68 18.37 -22.49
C GLU A 106 7.49 19.22 -21.51
N SER A 107 7.08 20.47 -21.30
CA SER A 107 7.73 21.35 -20.36
C SER A 107 7.49 20.90 -18.90
N LYS A 108 8.41 21.27 -18.02
CA LYS A 108 8.27 20.99 -16.60
C LYS A 108 6.98 21.56 -16.01
N GLU A 109 6.63 22.79 -16.39
CA GLU A 109 5.42 23.46 -15.91
C GLU A 109 4.15 22.67 -16.27
N LYS A 110 4.11 22.10 -17.48
CA LYS A 110 3.00 21.28 -17.94
C LYS A 110 2.89 19.97 -17.16
N ILE A 111 4.03 19.34 -16.86
CA ILE A 111 4.07 18.14 -16.03
C ILE A 111 3.70 18.45 -14.57
N ASP A 112 4.12 19.59 -14.01
CA ASP A 112 3.73 20.00 -12.66
C ASP A 112 2.21 20.24 -12.55
N LEU A 113 1.58 20.85 -13.57
CA LEU A 113 0.14 21.02 -13.62
C LEU A 113 -0.60 19.68 -13.72
N LEU A 114 -0.14 18.78 -14.60
CA LEU A 114 -0.66 17.43 -14.69
C LEU A 114 -0.61 16.74 -13.33
N PHE A 115 0.54 16.80 -12.66
CA PHE A 115 0.72 16.09 -11.39
C PHE A 115 -0.11 16.67 -10.25
N ASN A 116 -0.45 17.96 -10.28
CA ASN A 116 -1.40 18.54 -9.34
C ASN A 116 -2.80 17.92 -9.46
N ASP A 117 -3.27 17.70 -10.69
CA ASP A 117 -4.54 16.99 -10.92
C ASP A 117 -4.46 15.53 -10.47
N VAL A 118 -3.33 14.85 -10.74
CA VAL A 118 -3.08 13.48 -10.32
C VAL A 118 -3.20 13.34 -8.79
N LYS A 119 -2.56 14.23 -8.03
CA LYS A 119 -2.63 14.20 -6.55
C LYS A 119 -4.06 14.32 -6.03
N GLN A 120 -4.87 15.16 -6.66
CA GLN A 120 -6.27 15.36 -6.24
C GLN A 120 -7.18 14.18 -6.60
N ARG A 121 -6.83 13.42 -7.65
CA ARG A 121 -7.68 12.36 -8.22
C ARG A 121 -7.25 10.94 -7.82
N CYS A 122 -6.09 10.77 -7.21
CA CYS A 122 -5.59 9.46 -6.81
C CYS A 122 -6.26 8.99 -5.51
N PRO A 123 -7.10 7.92 -5.53
CA PRO A 123 -7.80 7.44 -4.34
C PRO A 123 -6.86 6.99 -3.22
N ILE A 124 -5.68 6.42 -3.57
CA ILE A 124 -4.72 6.00 -2.54
C ILE A 124 -4.04 7.22 -1.93
N ASN A 125 -3.70 8.24 -2.73
CA ASN A 125 -3.20 9.51 -2.18
C ASN A 125 -4.20 10.14 -1.21
N ASP A 126 -5.47 10.15 -1.57
CA ASP A 126 -6.55 10.65 -0.71
C ASP A 126 -6.61 9.89 0.61
N ASN A 127 -6.61 8.54 0.57
CA ASN A 127 -6.64 7.69 1.76
C ASN A 127 -5.40 7.84 2.66
N LEU A 128 -4.22 8.11 2.07
CA LEU A 128 -2.98 8.33 2.83
C LEU A 128 -2.93 9.73 3.46
N SER A 129 -3.60 10.70 2.85
CA SER A 129 -3.59 12.10 3.27
C SER A 129 -4.74 12.46 4.22
N ASN A 130 -5.81 11.65 4.25
CA ASN A 130 -7.01 11.93 5.02
C ASN A 130 -7.42 10.71 5.87
N PRO A 131 -7.96 10.91 7.07
CA PRO A 131 -8.56 9.82 7.83
C PRO A 131 -9.84 9.33 7.17
N LEU A 132 -10.06 8.01 7.19
CA LEU A 132 -11.30 7.40 6.76
C LEU A 132 -11.93 6.60 7.91
N PRO A 133 -13.27 6.49 7.99
CA PRO A 133 -13.94 5.66 8.99
C PRO A 133 -13.66 4.18 8.72
N ILE A 134 -13.37 3.43 9.77
CA ILE A 134 -13.13 1.99 9.71
C ILE A 134 -14.03 1.32 10.77
N ASP A 135 -14.93 0.44 10.33
CA ASP A 135 -15.78 -0.36 11.18
C ASP A 135 -15.25 -1.79 11.29
N TYR A 136 -15.31 -2.38 12.48
CA TYR A 136 -14.86 -3.73 12.76
C TYR A 136 -16.03 -4.60 13.22
N ASP A 137 -16.27 -5.74 12.56
CA ASP A 137 -17.19 -6.81 13.00
C ASP A 137 -16.35 -8.04 13.39
N ILE A 138 -16.24 -8.29 14.70
CA ILE A 138 -15.39 -9.36 15.24
C ILE A 138 -16.29 -10.52 15.67
N LYS A 139 -16.06 -11.70 15.09
CA LYS A 139 -16.77 -12.95 15.41
C LYS A 139 -15.82 -13.95 16.05
N THR A 140 -16.33 -14.68 17.04
CA THR A 140 -15.60 -15.77 17.70
C THR A 140 -16.35 -17.09 17.48
N THR A 141 -15.60 -18.13 17.11
CA THR A 141 -16.10 -19.51 17.11
C THR A 141 -15.26 -20.33 18.08
N ALA A 142 -15.92 -21.21 18.86
CA ALA A 142 -15.19 -22.12 19.74
C ALA A 142 -14.31 -23.05 18.89
N SER A 143 -13.03 -23.24 19.29
CA SER A 143 -12.21 -24.32 18.76
C SER A 143 -12.82 -25.65 19.19
N GLU A 144 -12.88 -26.64 18.29
CA GLU A 144 -13.23 -28.01 18.71
C GLU A 144 -12.19 -28.47 19.73
N ALA A 145 -12.68 -28.88 20.92
CA ALA A 145 -11.83 -29.50 21.91
C ALA A 145 -11.26 -30.78 21.29
N VAL A 146 -9.94 -30.89 21.23
CA VAL A 146 -9.29 -32.17 20.90
C VAL A 146 -9.71 -33.14 22.00
N ALA A 147 -10.62 -34.04 21.70
CA ALA A 147 -10.98 -35.13 22.60
C ALA A 147 -9.75 -36.03 22.67
N ASN A 148 -8.95 -35.82 23.69
CA ASN A 148 -7.92 -36.78 24.08
C ASN A 148 -8.61 -38.01 24.63
N ALA A 149 -8.70 -39.06 23.82
CA ALA A 149 -9.01 -40.41 24.21
C ALA A 149 -7.73 -41.12 24.66
#